data_3e6c27ca344c458a57a4a5a9589543cf
#
_entry.id   3e6c27ca344c458a57a4a5a9589543cf
#
_cell.length_a   1.000
_cell.length_b   1.000
_cell.length_c   1.000
_cell.angle_alpha   90.00
_cell.angle_beta   90.00
_cell.angle_gamma   90.00
#
_symmetry.space_group_name_H-M   'P 1'
#
loop_
_entity.id
_entity.type
_entity.pdbx_description
1 polymer ?
#
loop_
_entity_poly.entity_id
_entity_poly.type
_entity_poly.pdbx_seq_one_letter_code
_entity_poly.pdbx_strand_id
1 'polypeptide(L)'
;MVSGEEASLQTGDIYLGFAGKEMGLKEEGYWLDIRPGTMVLRAEKLQGLIWATVTAADLLENAGEGIPCGTIRDYPRYSVRGFHIDIGRRMVSLETLKQIVLTLSEHKMNNLGVHLNDNEILSTSGKNDSIPNAFTAYAGFRLESGLKNSRGEGITSQDGSLTREEWKELTRFAAEKGVQVLPEIDTPAHSLALTRIFPEYALADEPDNVDQLDLGKKGTVDLVQKLWKEYLEGEDPVFEAGGLVHIGMDEYFADGEDYRSFANDMISMIQESGRTVRMWGSLSRLPGRTQVASENVQMQIWNMEWADPQDMYGEGFTIINSLNSSLYIIPGGGYDRLDLEALKQWEPNLFAAGTQAEMLPAYSGRMAGAVYCLWNDTIGSLDTGVTEEGILERFLEPLPLAAFGKAVVEFDCGYGSGKL
;
A
#
# COMPACT_ATOMS: atom_id res chain seq x y z
N MET A 1 21.88 -20.05 12.74
CA MET A 1 21.95 -19.11 13.89
C MET A 1 22.16 -19.90 15.16
N VAL A 2 23.09 -19.48 16.01
CA VAL A 2 23.37 -20.09 17.33
C VAL A 2 23.03 -19.02 18.37
N SER A 3 22.34 -19.39 19.45
CA SER A 3 22.14 -18.46 20.57
C SER A 3 23.48 -18.27 21.34
N GLY A 4 23.85 -17.01 21.57
CA GLY A 4 25.10 -16.68 22.26
C GLY A 4 25.02 -15.30 22.89
N GLU A 5 26.02 -15.00 23.74
CA GLU A 5 26.19 -13.67 24.34
C GLU A 5 27.17 -12.85 23.49
N GLU A 6 26.98 -11.54 23.38
CA GLU A 6 27.89 -10.63 22.67
C GLU A 6 29.33 -10.74 23.17
N ALA A 7 29.52 -10.99 24.48
CA ALA A 7 30.83 -11.14 25.09
C ALA A 7 31.62 -12.37 24.61
N SER A 8 30.99 -13.29 23.89
CA SER A 8 31.61 -14.53 23.38
C SER A 8 31.93 -14.52 21.90
N LEU A 9 31.75 -13.38 21.20
CA LEU A 9 31.97 -13.26 19.75
C LEU A 9 33.39 -13.56 19.34
N GLN A 10 33.52 -14.34 18.26
CA GLN A 10 34.78 -14.66 17.60
C GLN A 10 34.89 -13.97 16.25
N THR A 11 36.09 -13.93 15.69
CA THR A 11 36.29 -13.39 14.34
C THR A 11 35.41 -14.12 13.32
N GLY A 12 34.65 -13.38 12.55
CA GLY A 12 33.66 -13.87 11.58
C GLY A 12 32.20 -13.89 12.10
N ASP A 13 32.01 -13.63 13.40
CA ASP A 13 30.64 -13.63 13.96
C ASP A 13 29.88 -12.33 13.71
N ILE A 14 28.58 -12.49 13.42
CA ILE A 14 27.61 -11.41 13.38
C ILE A 14 26.58 -11.65 14.50
N TYR A 15 26.48 -10.70 15.42
CA TYR A 15 25.54 -10.74 16.53
C TYR A 15 24.30 -9.93 16.24
N LEU A 16 23.12 -10.51 16.48
CA LEU A 16 21.84 -9.83 16.44
C LEU A 16 21.21 -9.83 17.84
N GLY A 17 20.83 -8.65 18.32
CA GLY A 17 20.22 -8.53 19.65
C GLY A 17 19.26 -7.36 19.78
N PHE A 18 18.29 -7.51 20.69
CA PHE A 18 17.44 -6.40 21.03
C PHE A 18 18.16 -5.41 21.95
N ALA A 19 17.99 -4.14 21.68
CA ALA A 19 18.44 -3.02 22.51
C ALA A 19 17.36 -2.60 23.49
N GLY A 20 17.77 -1.99 24.60
CA GLY A 20 16.84 -1.28 25.47
C GLY A 20 16.36 0.04 24.85
N LYS A 21 15.25 0.57 25.37
CA LYS A 21 14.62 1.84 24.88
C LYS A 21 15.53 3.06 25.06
N GLU A 22 16.55 2.96 25.90
CA GLU A 22 17.57 4.00 26.13
C GLU A 22 18.35 4.36 24.88
N MET A 23 18.41 3.47 23.88
CA MET A 23 19.06 3.74 22.61
C MET A 23 18.25 4.67 21.69
N GLY A 24 16.94 4.82 21.93
CA GLY A 24 16.06 5.71 21.19
C GLY A 24 15.89 5.35 19.71
N LEU A 25 15.95 4.06 19.39
CA LEU A 25 15.88 3.54 18.02
C LEU A 25 14.44 3.43 17.50
N LYS A 26 13.44 3.49 18.38
CA LYS A 26 12.00 3.42 18.04
C LYS A 26 11.62 2.10 17.35
N GLU A 27 10.60 2.16 16.46
CA GLU A 27 10.01 0.96 15.85
C GLU A 27 10.91 0.34 14.77
N GLU A 28 11.52 1.17 13.92
CA GLU A 28 12.24 0.71 12.72
C GLU A 28 13.73 1.05 12.74
N GLY A 29 14.19 1.81 13.71
CA GLY A 29 15.59 2.20 13.81
C GLY A 29 16.48 1.07 14.30
N TYR A 30 17.74 1.13 13.92
CA TYR A 30 18.75 0.17 14.28
C TYR A 30 20.14 0.79 14.43
N TRP A 31 21.03 0.02 15.02
CA TRP A 31 22.44 0.34 15.19
C TRP A 31 23.28 -0.85 14.74
N LEU A 32 24.26 -0.59 13.87
CA LEU A 32 25.36 -1.50 13.56
C LEU A 32 26.65 -1.00 14.20
N ASP A 33 27.39 -1.92 14.83
CA ASP A 33 28.73 -1.68 15.32
C ASP A 33 29.67 -2.66 14.64
N ILE A 34 30.55 -2.13 13.77
CA ILE A 34 31.49 -2.88 12.94
C ILE A 34 32.84 -2.81 13.61
N ARG A 35 33.28 -3.93 14.13
CA ARG A 35 34.53 -4.10 14.87
C ARG A 35 35.53 -4.97 14.07
N PRO A 36 36.82 -4.99 14.41
CA PRO A 36 37.74 -5.91 13.76
C PRO A 36 37.27 -7.37 13.86
N GLY A 37 36.85 -7.93 12.73
CA GLY A 37 36.41 -9.32 12.61
C GLY A 37 35.01 -9.64 13.11
N THR A 38 34.21 -8.68 13.61
CA THR A 38 32.84 -8.95 14.09
C THR A 38 31.92 -7.81 13.74
N MET A 39 30.59 -8.09 13.70
CA MET A 39 29.55 -7.10 13.51
C MET A 39 28.43 -7.30 14.54
N VAL A 40 27.96 -6.23 15.15
CA VAL A 40 26.89 -6.25 16.14
C VAL A 40 25.71 -5.43 15.62
N LEU A 41 24.55 -6.06 15.47
CA LEU A 41 23.31 -5.46 15.02
C LEU A 41 22.33 -5.35 16.20
N ARG A 42 21.82 -4.16 16.45
CA ARG A 42 20.88 -3.89 17.54
C ARG A 42 19.68 -3.06 17.07
N ALA A 43 18.51 -3.41 17.56
CA ALA A 43 17.28 -2.63 17.40
C ALA A 43 16.37 -2.81 18.60
N GLU A 44 15.44 -1.89 18.83
CA GLU A 44 14.43 -2.02 19.89
C GLU A 44 13.31 -2.98 19.51
N LYS A 45 13.07 -3.15 18.20
CA LYS A 45 12.00 -3.97 17.64
C LYS A 45 12.52 -4.88 16.52
N LEU A 46 11.75 -5.93 16.24
CA LEU A 46 12.07 -6.89 15.18
C LEU A 46 12.22 -6.19 13.81
N GLN A 47 11.35 -5.21 13.50
CA GLN A 47 11.43 -4.46 12.26
C GLN A 47 12.80 -3.80 12.06
N GLY A 48 13.32 -3.13 13.09
CA GLY A 48 14.65 -2.54 13.04
C GLY A 48 15.77 -3.57 12.88
N LEU A 49 15.64 -4.78 13.48
CA LEU A 49 16.61 -5.85 13.25
C LEU A 49 16.57 -6.37 11.81
N ILE A 50 15.38 -6.47 11.20
CA ILE A 50 15.26 -6.84 9.78
C ILE A 50 16.01 -5.80 8.93
N TRP A 51 15.78 -4.51 9.15
CA TRP A 51 16.49 -3.45 8.41
C TRP A 51 17.99 -3.43 8.67
N ALA A 52 18.42 -3.76 9.87
CA ALA A 52 19.84 -3.92 10.19
C ALA A 52 20.48 -5.04 9.36
N THR A 53 19.78 -6.18 9.19
CA THR A 53 20.28 -7.30 8.37
C THR A 53 20.37 -6.94 6.89
N VAL A 54 19.42 -6.16 6.36
CA VAL A 54 19.47 -5.64 4.98
C VAL A 54 20.73 -4.79 4.79
N THR A 55 21.00 -3.84 5.70
CA THR A 55 22.22 -3.01 5.61
C THR A 55 23.50 -3.84 5.78
N ALA A 56 23.51 -4.81 6.69
CA ALA A 56 24.68 -5.68 6.88
C ALA A 56 24.96 -6.52 5.63
N ALA A 57 23.91 -7.05 4.97
CA ALA A 57 24.03 -7.79 3.72
C ALA A 57 24.62 -6.92 2.61
N ASP A 58 24.07 -5.72 2.40
CA ASP A 58 24.55 -4.75 1.40
C ASP A 58 26.03 -4.39 1.62
N LEU A 59 26.42 -4.13 2.88
CA LEU A 59 27.81 -3.87 3.23
C LEU A 59 28.73 -5.05 2.91
N LEU A 60 28.28 -6.28 3.18
CA LEU A 60 29.07 -7.49 2.93
C LEU A 60 29.20 -7.79 1.44
N GLU A 61 28.13 -7.63 0.67
CA GLU A 61 28.13 -7.81 -0.79
C GLU A 61 29.04 -6.81 -1.50
N ASN A 62 29.10 -5.57 -0.99
CA ASN A 62 29.90 -4.49 -1.56
C ASN A 62 31.27 -4.31 -0.85
N ALA A 63 31.67 -5.25 0.00
CA ALA A 63 32.86 -5.13 0.88
C ALA A 63 34.19 -4.89 0.14
N GLY A 64 34.32 -5.38 -1.11
CA GLY A 64 35.58 -5.27 -1.86
C GLY A 64 36.78 -5.78 -1.07
N GLU A 65 37.70 -4.86 -0.67
CA GLU A 65 38.87 -5.17 0.16
C GLU A 65 38.57 -5.20 1.68
N GLY A 66 37.31 -4.97 2.08
CA GLY A 66 36.86 -5.01 3.47
C GLY A 66 35.95 -3.85 3.86
N ILE A 67 35.22 -4.00 4.97
CA ILE A 67 34.30 -3.00 5.50
C ILE A 67 35.06 -2.16 6.56
N PRO A 68 35.01 -0.82 6.50
CA PRO A 68 35.60 0.03 7.54
C PRO A 68 34.92 -0.21 8.89
N CYS A 69 35.72 -0.29 9.95
CA CYS A 69 35.21 -0.33 11.31
C CYS A 69 34.53 1.02 11.67
N GLY A 70 33.47 0.97 12.43
CA GLY A 70 32.69 2.16 12.83
C GLY A 70 31.28 1.79 13.25
N THR A 71 30.46 2.80 13.50
CA THR A 71 29.05 2.62 13.86
C THR A 71 28.13 3.27 12.84
N ILE A 72 27.00 2.62 12.58
CA ILE A 72 25.92 3.12 11.75
C ILE A 72 24.67 3.18 12.63
N ARG A 73 24.04 4.35 12.69
CA ARG A 73 22.69 4.51 13.23
C ARG A 73 21.78 4.98 12.13
N ASP A 74 20.71 4.23 11.92
CA ASP A 74 19.77 4.51 10.82
C ASP A 74 18.33 4.34 11.30
N TYR A 75 17.44 5.17 10.78
CA TYR A 75 15.99 5.11 11.01
C TYR A 75 15.24 5.83 9.90
N PRO A 76 14.02 5.40 9.55
CA PRO A 76 13.25 6.04 8.51
C PRO A 76 12.71 7.40 8.98
N ARG A 77 12.69 8.36 8.06
CA ARG A 77 12.07 9.66 8.30
C ARG A 77 10.55 9.61 8.30
N TYR A 78 9.99 8.71 7.49
CA TYR A 78 8.56 8.50 7.32
C TYR A 78 8.22 7.05 7.63
N SER A 79 7.10 6.84 8.34
CA SER A 79 6.66 5.51 8.79
C SER A 79 6.06 4.64 7.68
N VAL A 80 5.59 5.24 6.58
CA VAL A 80 5.04 4.53 5.42
C VAL A 80 5.91 4.78 4.21
N ARG A 81 6.40 3.70 3.62
CA ARG A 81 7.18 3.66 2.38
C ARG A 81 6.68 2.47 1.60
N GLY A 82 5.88 2.73 0.57
CA GLY A 82 5.08 1.65 0.00
C GLY A 82 4.98 1.64 -1.51
N PHE A 83 4.48 0.52 -1.97
CA PHE A 83 4.01 0.28 -3.32
C PHE A 83 2.57 -0.23 -3.27
N HIS A 84 1.77 0.17 -4.23
CA HIS A 84 0.39 -0.27 -4.39
C HIS A 84 0.20 -0.84 -5.80
N ILE A 85 -0.40 -2.02 -5.90
CA ILE A 85 -0.56 -2.72 -7.17
C ILE A 85 -2.02 -3.08 -7.43
N ASP A 86 -2.51 -2.72 -8.61
CA ASP A 86 -3.80 -3.14 -9.11
C ASP A 86 -3.71 -4.57 -9.68
N ILE A 87 -4.29 -5.52 -8.94
CA ILE A 87 -4.51 -6.88 -9.45
C ILE A 87 -5.98 -7.13 -9.81
N GLY A 88 -6.87 -6.19 -9.48
CA GLY A 88 -8.29 -6.24 -9.80
C GLY A 88 -8.53 -6.32 -11.30
N ARG A 89 -7.97 -5.36 -12.05
CA ARG A 89 -8.07 -5.33 -13.51
C ARG A 89 -7.22 -6.38 -14.20
N ARG A 90 -6.09 -6.77 -13.61
CA ARG A 90 -5.22 -7.81 -14.14
C ARG A 90 -4.66 -8.68 -13.03
N MET A 91 -4.93 -9.98 -13.11
CA MET A 91 -4.36 -10.93 -12.14
C MET A 91 -2.83 -10.89 -12.17
N VAL A 92 -2.23 -10.80 -10.99
CA VAL A 92 -0.80 -10.95 -10.75
C VAL A 92 -0.59 -12.16 -9.85
N SER A 93 0.33 -13.03 -10.22
CA SER A 93 0.56 -14.29 -9.52
C SER A 93 1.10 -14.09 -8.10
N LEU A 94 0.84 -15.06 -7.23
CA LEU A 94 1.39 -15.09 -5.87
C LEU A 94 2.94 -14.99 -5.88
N GLU A 95 3.58 -15.64 -6.84
CA GLU A 95 5.04 -15.62 -6.95
C GLU A 95 5.57 -14.23 -7.30
N THR A 96 4.90 -13.53 -8.21
CA THR A 96 5.25 -12.13 -8.54
C THR A 96 5.02 -11.19 -7.35
N LEU A 97 3.92 -11.36 -6.61
CA LEU A 97 3.67 -10.60 -5.38
C LEU A 97 4.76 -10.85 -4.32
N LYS A 98 5.20 -12.09 -4.14
CA LYS A 98 6.32 -12.41 -3.25
C LYS A 98 7.64 -11.81 -3.72
N GLN A 99 7.90 -11.76 -5.03
CA GLN A 99 9.08 -11.10 -5.57
C GLN A 99 9.04 -9.59 -5.29
N ILE A 100 7.89 -8.95 -5.44
CA ILE A 100 7.69 -7.54 -5.05
C ILE A 100 7.99 -7.35 -3.57
N VAL A 101 7.49 -8.22 -2.70
CA VAL A 101 7.76 -8.17 -1.24
C VAL A 101 9.26 -8.26 -0.94
N LEU A 102 9.98 -9.19 -1.56
CA LEU A 102 11.43 -9.32 -1.38
C LEU A 102 12.16 -8.03 -1.75
N THR A 103 11.82 -7.49 -2.91
CA THR A 103 12.46 -6.26 -3.40
C THR A 103 12.13 -5.04 -2.53
N LEU A 104 10.87 -4.92 -2.07
CA LEU A 104 10.50 -3.87 -1.10
C LEU A 104 11.36 -3.98 0.18
N SER A 105 11.52 -5.19 0.70
CA SER A 105 12.35 -5.46 1.89
C SER A 105 13.81 -5.05 1.68
N GLU A 106 14.41 -5.41 0.55
CA GLU A 106 15.78 -5.03 0.19
C GLU A 106 16.00 -3.51 0.14
N HIS A 107 14.95 -2.76 -0.15
CA HIS A 107 14.96 -1.29 -0.13
C HIS A 107 14.38 -0.68 1.17
N LYS A 108 14.18 -1.50 2.21
CA LYS A 108 13.59 -1.10 3.51
C LYS A 108 12.22 -0.42 3.36
N MET A 109 11.48 -0.76 2.31
CA MET A 109 10.09 -0.37 2.16
C MET A 109 9.21 -1.35 2.93
N ASN A 110 8.15 -0.84 3.57
CA ASN A 110 7.43 -1.60 4.58
C ASN A 110 5.95 -1.84 4.25
N ASN A 111 5.50 -1.46 3.05
CA ASN A 111 4.07 -1.45 2.74
C ASN A 111 3.78 -1.90 1.31
N LEU A 112 2.97 -2.93 1.14
CA LEU A 112 2.44 -3.39 -0.15
C LEU A 112 0.92 -3.33 -0.11
N GLY A 113 0.31 -2.38 -0.82
CA GLY A 113 -1.12 -2.34 -1.08
C GLY A 113 -1.47 -3.27 -2.24
N VAL A 114 -2.54 -4.03 -2.08
CA VAL A 114 -3.05 -4.94 -3.13
C VAL A 114 -4.51 -4.62 -3.40
N HIS A 115 -4.76 -3.97 -4.53
CA HIS A 115 -6.09 -3.58 -5.01
C HIS A 115 -6.77 -4.81 -5.63
N LEU A 116 -7.76 -5.35 -4.90
CA LEU A 116 -8.32 -6.67 -5.16
C LEU A 116 -9.48 -6.67 -6.15
N ASN A 117 -10.13 -5.53 -6.36
CA ASN A 117 -11.26 -5.43 -7.29
C ASN A 117 -11.23 -4.12 -8.07
N ASP A 118 -11.55 -4.23 -9.32
CA ASP A 118 -11.79 -3.09 -10.18
C ASP A 118 -12.41 -3.53 -11.52
N ASN A 119 -12.62 -2.55 -12.40
CA ASN A 119 -13.20 -2.76 -13.71
C ASN A 119 -12.50 -1.93 -14.80
N GLU A 120 -12.79 -2.31 -16.03
CA GLU A 120 -12.46 -1.51 -17.20
C GLU A 120 -13.01 -0.10 -17.02
N ILE A 121 -12.23 0.91 -17.40
CA ILE A 121 -12.66 2.30 -17.35
C ILE A 121 -13.81 2.49 -18.33
N LEU A 122 -14.99 2.78 -17.78
CA LEU A 122 -16.18 3.08 -18.54
C LEU A 122 -16.08 4.53 -19.02
N SER A 123 -15.71 4.74 -20.28
CA SER A 123 -15.55 6.08 -20.83
C SER A 123 -16.87 6.74 -21.15
N THR A 124 -17.20 7.83 -20.45
CA THR A 124 -18.33 8.74 -20.77
C THR A 124 -18.03 9.65 -21.95
N SER A 125 -16.80 9.73 -22.45
CA SER A 125 -16.38 10.75 -23.42
C SER A 125 -16.47 10.33 -24.89
N GLY A 126 -17.34 9.37 -25.25
CA GLY A 126 -17.73 9.11 -26.65
C GLY A 126 -16.59 8.64 -27.57
N LYS A 127 -15.47 8.18 -27.05
CA LYS A 127 -14.34 7.64 -27.82
C LYS A 127 -14.31 6.13 -27.90
N ASN A 128 -15.12 5.46 -27.08
CA ASN A 128 -15.37 4.01 -27.20
C ASN A 128 -16.89 3.80 -27.33
N ASP A 129 -17.44 4.09 -28.49
CA ASP A 129 -18.83 3.79 -28.87
C ASP A 129 -19.19 2.29 -28.85
N SER A 130 -18.35 1.46 -28.22
CA SER A 130 -18.42 0.02 -28.37
C SER A 130 -18.63 -0.77 -27.08
N ILE A 131 -18.95 -0.16 -25.92
CA ILE A 131 -19.46 -0.92 -24.79
C ILE A 131 -21.01 -0.93 -24.88
N PRO A 132 -21.61 -1.90 -25.59
CA PRO A 132 -23.06 -1.91 -25.84
C PRO A 132 -23.87 -2.12 -24.57
N ASN A 133 -23.23 -2.54 -23.48
CA ASN A 133 -23.78 -2.70 -22.15
C ASN A 133 -22.63 -2.61 -21.14
N ALA A 134 -22.63 -1.56 -20.32
CA ALA A 134 -21.61 -1.33 -19.32
C ALA A 134 -21.46 -2.51 -18.33
N PHE A 135 -22.52 -3.27 -18.03
CA PHE A 135 -22.42 -4.51 -17.24
C PHE A 135 -21.61 -5.62 -17.91
N THR A 136 -21.30 -5.54 -19.19
CA THR A 136 -20.45 -6.53 -19.89
C THR A 136 -18.98 -6.12 -19.96
N ALA A 137 -18.65 -4.91 -19.53
CA ALA A 137 -17.27 -4.46 -19.42
C ALA A 137 -16.46 -5.38 -18.48
N TYR A 138 -15.16 -5.44 -18.66
CA TYR A 138 -14.33 -6.28 -17.80
C TYR A 138 -14.41 -5.82 -16.34
N ALA A 139 -14.49 -6.78 -15.40
CA ALA A 139 -14.39 -6.53 -13.97
C ALA A 139 -13.81 -7.75 -13.25
N GLY A 140 -12.94 -7.49 -12.28
CA GLY A 140 -12.31 -8.54 -11.48
C GLY A 140 -12.52 -8.35 -10.00
N PHE A 141 -12.58 -9.48 -9.28
CA PHE A 141 -12.46 -9.58 -7.83
C PHE A 141 -11.49 -10.72 -7.51
N ARG A 142 -10.32 -10.41 -7.02
CA ARG A 142 -9.13 -11.28 -7.01
C ARG A 142 -8.85 -12.03 -5.71
N LEU A 143 -9.82 -12.07 -4.81
CA LEU A 143 -9.72 -12.91 -3.62
C LEU A 143 -10.92 -13.82 -3.51
N GLU A 144 -10.69 -15.09 -3.19
CA GLU A 144 -11.76 -16.08 -3.01
C GLU A 144 -12.82 -15.59 -2.03
N SER A 145 -14.09 -15.52 -2.51
CA SER A 145 -15.26 -15.08 -1.74
C SER A 145 -16.39 -16.09 -1.81
N GLY A 146 -17.07 -16.29 -0.69
CA GLY A 146 -18.30 -17.06 -0.60
C GLY A 146 -19.55 -16.23 -0.94
N LEU A 147 -19.42 -14.92 -1.20
CA LEU A 147 -20.55 -14.05 -1.47
C LEU A 147 -21.20 -14.41 -2.82
N LYS A 148 -22.49 -14.76 -2.78
CA LYS A 148 -23.29 -15.20 -3.93
C LYS A 148 -24.67 -14.56 -3.91
N ASN A 149 -25.19 -14.30 -5.10
CA ASN A 149 -26.59 -13.88 -5.26
C ASN A 149 -27.58 -15.07 -5.12
N SER A 150 -28.86 -14.79 -5.25
CA SER A 150 -29.92 -15.79 -5.15
C SER A 150 -29.88 -16.87 -6.24
N ARG A 151 -29.14 -16.64 -7.34
CA ARG A 151 -28.93 -17.61 -8.43
C ARG A 151 -27.67 -18.48 -8.21
N GLY A 152 -26.92 -18.22 -7.12
CA GLY A 152 -25.66 -18.93 -6.83
C GLY A 152 -24.45 -18.37 -7.58
N GLU A 153 -24.57 -17.26 -8.27
CA GLU A 153 -23.45 -16.58 -8.94
C GLU A 153 -22.63 -15.82 -7.93
N GLY A 154 -21.30 -15.95 -7.98
CA GLY A 154 -20.34 -15.34 -7.05
C GLY A 154 -19.54 -14.20 -7.69
N ILE A 155 -18.91 -13.37 -6.87
CA ILE A 155 -18.12 -12.22 -7.30
C ILE A 155 -16.69 -12.59 -7.71
N THR A 156 -16.15 -13.71 -7.22
CA THR A 156 -14.76 -14.13 -7.50
C THR A 156 -14.53 -14.33 -8.99
N SER A 157 -13.46 -13.73 -9.50
CA SER A 157 -13.07 -13.82 -10.91
C SER A 157 -12.75 -15.25 -11.34
N GLN A 158 -13.16 -15.62 -12.56
CA GLN A 158 -12.95 -16.96 -13.12
C GLN A 158 -11.63 -17.06 -13.92
N ASP A 159 -11.06 -15.92 -14.31
CA ASP A 159 -9.81 -15.80 -15.06
C ASP A 159 -8.58 -15.69 -14.15
N GLY A 160 -8.75 -15.91 -12.87
CA GLY A 160 -7.71 -15.95 -11.84
C GLY A 160 -8.09 -15.17 -10.58
N SER A 161 -7.74 -15.74 -9.45
CA SER A 161 -7.90 -15.13 -8.12
C SER A 161 -6.96 -15.82 -7.13
N LEU A 162 -6.61 -15.13 -6.05
CA LEU A 162 -5.94 -15.73 -4.92
C LEU A 162 -6.96 -16.50 -4.06
N THR A 163 -6.60 -17.67 -3.62
CA THR A 163 -7.33 -18.36 -2.56
C THR A 163 -7.10 -17.66 -1.21
N ARG A 164 -7.93 -17.94 -0.23
CA ARG A 164 -7.73 -17.40 1.14
C ARG A 164 -6.41 -17.88 1.75
N GLU A 165 -6.01 -19.11 1.45
CA GLU A 165 -4.74 -19.67 1.92
C GLU A 165 -3.52 -19.00 1.24
N GLU A 166 -3.59 -18.73 -0.07
CA GLU A 166 -2.54 -17.99 -0.79
C GLU A 166 -2.38 -16.57 -0.26
N TRP A 167 -3.50 -15.91 0.09
CA TRP A 167 -3.44 -14.61 0.76
C TRP A 167 -2.70 -14.68 2.10
N LYS A 168 -3.06 -15.64 2.94
CA LYS A 168 -2.39 -15.86 4.23
C LYS A 168 -0.93 -16.26 4.07
N GLU A 169 -0.60 -17.00 3.03
CA GLU A 169 0.79 -17.33 2.69
C GLU A 169 1.57 -16.07 2.34
N LEU A 170 1.00 -15.19 1.50
CA LEU A 170 1.60 -13.91 1.12
C LEU A 170 1.84 -13.02 2.35
N THR A 171 0.84 -12.86 3.21
CA THR A 171 0.94 -11.99 4.39
C THR A 171 1.98 -12.50 5.39
N ARG A 172 2.04 -13.81 5.65
CA ARG A 172 3.07 -14.41 6.51
C ARG A 172 4.46 -14.23 5.93
N PHE A 173 4.63 -14.53 4.63
CA PHE A 173 5.88 -14.34 3.93
C PHE A 173 6.37 -12.88 4.00
N ALA A 174 5.48 -11.93 3.79
CA ALA A 174 5.79 -10.50 3.83
C ALA A 174 6.18 -10.04 5.25
N ALA A 175 5.45 -10.50 6.28
CA ALA A 175 5.76 -10.16 7.67
C ALA A 175 7.17 -10.62 8.08
N GLU A 176 7.63 -11.79 7.62
CA GLU A 176 9.01 -12.27 7.84
C GLU A 176 10.08 -11.37 7.18
N LYS A 177 9.68 -10.61 6.17
CA LYS A 177 10.54 -9.68 5.43
C LYS A 177 10.38 -8.23 5.88
N GLY A 178 9.54 -7.97 6.90
CA GLY A 178 9.26 -6.63 7.39
C GLY A 178 8.34 -5.80 6.49
N VAL A 179 7.60 -6.44 5.61
CA VAL A 179 6.62 -5.78 4.74
C VAL A 179 5.20 -6.12 5.19
N GLN A 180 4.36 -5.11 5.38
CA GLN A 180 2.95 -5.28 5.63
C GLN A 180 2.19 -5.30 4.30
N VAL A 181 1.41 -6.36 4.06
CA VAL A 181 0.48 -6.43 2.92
C VAL A 181 -0.88 -5.89 3.35
N LEU A 182 -1.41 -4.94 2.57
CA LEU A 182 -2.71 -4.34 2.78
C LEU A 182 -3.69 -4.85 1.72
N PRO A 183 -4.76 -5.55 2.11
CA PRO A 183 -5.87 -5.78 1.20
C PRO A 183 -6.64 -4.48 0.96
N GLU A 184 -6.95 -4.20 -0.29
CA GLU A 184 -7.92 -3.19 -0.65
C GLU A 184 -9.13 -3.84 -1.32
N ILE A 185 -10.31 -3.55 -0.78
CA ILE A 185 -11.58 -3.80 -1.45
C ILE A 185 -12.20 -2.44 -1.69
N ASP A 186 -12.19 -2.03 -2.95
CA ASP A 186 -12.65 -0.71 -3.33
C ASP A 186 -14.16 -0.67 -3.51
N THR A 187 -14.76 0.23 -2.77
CA THR A 187 -16.17 0.56 -2.75
C THR A 187 -16.33 2.02 -2.31
N PRO A 188 -17.36 2.76 -2.70
CA PRO A 188 -18.57 2.35 -3.44
C PRO A 188 -18.43 2.45 -4.97
N ALA A 189 -17.41 3.13 -5.51
CA ALA A 189 -17.04 3.08 -6.92
C ALA A 189 -16.19 1.83 -7.23
N HIS A 190 -15.71 1.67 -8.46
CA HIS A 190 -14.88 0.54 -8.88
C HIS A 190 -15.50 -0.84 -8.57
N SER A 191 -16.81 -0.89 -8.47
CA SER A 191 -17.59 -2.00 -7.89
C SER A 191 -18.31 -2.85 -8.93
N LEU A 192 -17.94 -2.82 -10.22
CA LEU A 192 -18.65 -3.57 -11.26
C LEU A 192 -18.65 -5.09 -11.02
N ALA A 193 -17.62 -5.62 -10.37
CA ALA A 193 -17.59 -7.03 -9.97
C ALA A 193 -18.71 -7.38 -8.98
N LEU A 194 -19.13 -6.42 -8.14
CA LEU A 194 -20.25 -6.56 -7.21
C LEU A 194 -21.58 -6.26 -7.91
N THR A 195 -21.68 -5.11 -8.59
CA THR A 195 -22.95 -4.66 -9.19
C THR A 195 -23.42 -5.57 -10.32
N ARG A 196 -22.51 -6.25 -11.01
CA ARG A 196 -22.85 -7.30 -12.00
C ARG A 196 -23.59 -8.47 -11.36
N ILE A 197 -23.20 -8.88 -10.18
CA ILE A 197 -23.78 -10.00 -9.43
C ILE A 197 -25.02 -9.57 -8.65
N PHE A 198 -25.04 -8.33 -8.20
CA PHE A 198 -26.10 -7.70 -7.40
C PHE A 198 -26.58 -6.40 -8.07
N PRO A 199 -27.18 -6.47 -9.29
CA PRO A 199 -27.52 -5.28 -10.06
C PRO A 199 -28.57 -4.40 -9.39
N GLU A 200 -29.31 -4.91 -8.42
CA GLU A 200 -30.25 -4.16 -7.60
C GLU A 200 -29.58 -3.05 -6.76
N TYR A 201 -28.26 -3.17 -6.51
CA TYR A 201 -27.48 -2.19 -5.76
C TYR A 201 -26.64 -1.25 -6.64
N ALA A 202 -26.70 -1.42 -7.96
CA ALA A 202 -25.99 -0.50 -8.87
C ALA A 202 -26.63 0.90 -8.89
N LEU A 203 -25.81 1.92 -9.03
CA LEU A 203 -26.23 3.29 -9.30
C LEU A 203 -26.68 3.36 -10.76
N ALA A 204 -28.00 3.13 -11.00
CA ALA A 204 -28.54 2.81 -12.32
C ALA A 204 -29.06 4.03 -13.11
N ASP A 205 -28.88 5.26 -12.60
CA ASP A 205 -29.48 6.45 -13.18
C ASP A 205 -28.77 6.92 -14.47
N GLU A 206 -27.50 6.52 -14.63
CA GLU A 206 -26.68 6.76 -15.82
C GLU A 206 -26.04 5.45 -16.29
N PRO A 207 -26.05 5.14 -17.61
CA PRO A 207 -25.45 3.90 -18.12
C PRO A 207 -23.97 3.72 -17.78
N ASP A 208 -23.28 4.83 -17.52
CA ASP A 208 -21.84 4.87 -17.29
C ASP A 208 -21.45 4.72 -15.80
N ASN A 209 -22.45 4.72 -14.87
CA ASN A 209 -22.20 4.62 -13.42
C ASN A 209 -22.61 3.26 -12.83
N VAL A 210 -22.77 2.23 -13.67
CA VAL A 210 -23.16 0.89 -13.19
C VAL A 210 -22.07 0.19 -12.36
N ASP A 211 -20.85 0.68 -12.40
CA ASP A 211 -19.72 0.27 -11.58
C ASP A 211 -19.72 0.91 -10.18
N GLN A 212 -20.73 1.72 -9.89
CA GLN A 212 -20.90 2.36 -8.60
C GLN A 212 -22.08 1.77 -7.83
N LEU A 213 -21.90 1.62 -6.53
CA LEU A 213 -22.96 1.19 -5.61
C LEU A 213 -23.85 2.38 -5.25
N ASP A 214 -25.16 2.20 -5.32
CA ASP A 214 -26.15 3.17 -4.88
C ASP A 214 -26.29 3.15 -3.34
N LEU A 215 -25.63 4.09 -2.68
CA LEU A 215 -25.62 4.19 -1.21
C LEU A 215 -26.97 4.64 -0.64
N GLY A 216 -27.83 5.24 -1.45
CA GLY A 216 -29.21 5.56 -1.06
C GLY A 216 -30.13 4.34 -1.00
N LYS A 217 -29.73 3.19 -1.55
CA LYS A 217 -30.53 1.97 -1.52
C LYS A 217 -30.34 1.21 -0.20
N LYS A 218 -31.46 0.83 0.37
CA LYS A 218 -31.44 -0.02 1.58
C LYS A 218 -30.77 -1.36 1.28
N GLY A 219 -29.80 -1.72 2.09
CA GLY A 219 -29.08 -2.98 2.01
C GLY A 219 -27.75 -2.93 1.26
N THR A 220 -27.41 -1.81 0.59
CA THR A 220 -26.10 -1.64 -0.05
C THR A 220 -24.97 -1.71 0.98
N VAL A 221 -25.09 -0.98 2.08
CA VAL A 221 -24.13 -1.01 3.19
C VAL A 221 -24.01 -2.41 3.77
N ASP A 222 -25.14 -3.08 4.00
CA ASP A 222 -25.17 -4.46 4.52
C ASP A 222 -24.44 -5.44 3.59
N LEU A 223 -24.57 -5.27 2.26
CA LEU A 223 -23.88 -6.10 1.27
C LEU A 223 -22.36 -5.94 1.40
N VAL A 224 -21.87 -4.70 1.43
CA VAL A 224 -20.43 -4.43 1.54
C VAL A 224 -19.89 -4.90 2.88
N GLN A 225 -20.61 -4.62 3.97
CA GLN A 225 -20.21 -5.12 5.30
C GLN A 225 -20.18 -6.65 5.37
N LYS A 226 -21.14 -7.33 4.72
CA LYS A 226 -21.15 -8.80 4.64
C LYS A 226 -19.92 -9.32 3.91
N LEU A 227 -19.51 -8.67 2.81
CA LEU A 227 -18.30 -9.03 2.09
C LEU A 227 -17.05 -8.90 2.99
N TRP A 228 -16.90 -7.78 3.69
CA TRP A 228 -15.77 -7.56 4.59
C TRP A 228 -15.74 -8.56 5.74
N LYS A 229 -16.88 -8.86 6.35
CA LYS A 229 -17.00 -9.83 7.45
C LYS A 229 -16.49 -11.23 7.09
N GLU A 230 -16.60 -11.65 5.82
CA GLU A 230 -16.02 -12.91 5.36
C GLU A 230 -14.51 -13.04 5.61
N TYR A 231 -13.80 -11.90 5.62
CA TYR A 231 -12.35 -11.85 5.76
C TYR A 231 -11.89 -11.42 7.16
N LEU A 232 -12.75 -10.71 7.88
CA LEU A 232 -12.44 -10.12 9.19
C LEU A 232 -12.80 -11.02 10.36
N GLU A 233 -13.80 -11.89 10.21
CA GLU A 233 -14.39 -12.69 11.28
C GLU A 233 -13.93 -14.17 11.23
N GLY A 234 -14.12 -14.90 12.34
CA GLY A 234 -13.79 -16.32 12.49
C GLY A 234 -12.60 -16.55 13.42
N GLU A 235 -12.29 -17.82 13.67
CA GLU A 235 -11.17 -18.23 14.54
C GLU A 235 -9.80 -17.94 13.88
N ASP A 236 -9.74 -17.97 12.55
CA ASP A 236 -8.54 -17.72 11.75
C ASP A 236 -8.90 -16.81 10.57
N PRO A 237 -9.09 -15.48 10.81
CA PRO A 237 -9.53 -14.54 9.80
C PRO A 237 -8.49 -14.39 8.69
N VAL A 238 -8.97 -14.14 7.46
CA VAL A 238 -8.08 -13.96 6.28
C VAL A 238 -7.26 -12.68 6.40
N PHE A 239 -7.89 -11.60 6.88
CA PHE A 239 -7.20 -10.36 7.22
C PHE A 239 -6.92 -10.35 8.71
N GLU A 240 -5.66 -10.41 9.09
CA GLU A 240 -5.24 -10.59 10.48
C GLU A 240 -5.71 -9.45 11.40
N ALA A 241 -6.03 -9.79 12.65
CA ALA A 241 -6.35 -8.81 13.67
C ALA A 241 -5.14 -7.91 13.98
N GLY A 242 -5.39 -6.63 14.23
CA GLY A 242 -4.33 -5.62 14.42
C GLY A 242 -3.70 -5.14 13.10
N GLY A 243 -4.09 -5.71 11.97
CA GLY A 243 -3.62 -5.30 10.65
C GLY A 243 -4.23 -3.98 10.18
N LEU A 244 -3.77 -3.54 9.02
CA LEU A 244 -4.27 -2.38 8.29
C LEU A 244 -5.00 -2.88 7.04
N VAL A 245 -6.17 -2.33 6.75
CA VAL A 245 -6.94 -2.62 5.53
C VAL A 245 -7.29 -1.32 4.82
N HIS A 246 -7.48 -1.38 3.50
CA HIS A 246 -7.85 -0.27 2.67
C HIS A 246 -9.29 -0.47 2.15
N ILE A 247 -10.17 0.52 2.38
CA ILE A 247 -11.60 0.42 2.06
C ILE A 247 -11.98 1.07 0.72
N GLY A 248 -10.99 1.49 -0.09
CA GLY A 248 -11.21 2.22 -1.33
C GLY A 248 -11.67 3.65 -1.09
N MET A 249 -12.83 4.04 -1.58
CA MET A 249 -13.52 5.33 -1.34
C MET A 249 -13.23 6.43 -2.36
N ASP A 250 -12.58 6.16 -3.48
CA ASP A 250 -12.36 7.15 -4.54
C ASP A 250 -13.47 7.16 -5.60
N GLU A 251 -13.43 8.18 -6.40
CA GLU A 251 -14.20 8.39 -7.64
C GLU A 251 -15.71 8.11 -7.58
N TYR A 252 -16.35 8.33 -6.42
CA TYR A 252 -17.80 8.25 -6.30
C TYR A 252 -18.47 9.50 -6.88
N PHE A 253 -19.52 9.32 -7.70
CA PHE A 253 -20.19 10.41 -8.44
C PHE A 253 -21.63 10.66 -8.04
N ALA A 254 -22.06 10.19 -6.85
CA ALA A 254 -23.41 10.41 -6.35
C ALA A 254 -23.43 11.31 -5.09
N ASP A 255 -24.37 11.11 -4.18
CA ASP A 255 -24.60 11.99 -3.04
C ASP A 255 -23.45 11.96 -2.02
N GLY A 256 -22.94 13.14 -1.67
CA GLY A 256 -21.82 13.28 -0.75
C GLY A 256 -22.20 13.00 0.72
N GLU A 257 -23.45 13.18 1.13
CA GLU A 257 -23.91 12.88 2.48
C GLU A 257 -24.04 11.38 2.70
N ASP A 258 -24.59 10.66 1.71
CA ASP A 258 -24.64 9.19 1.73
C ASP A 258 -23.21 8.59 1.73
N TYR A 259 -22.30 9.16 0.92
CA TYR A 259 -20.89 8.77 0.91
C TYR A 259 -20.22 8.93 2.28
N ARG A 260 -20.42 10.08 2.97
CA ARG A 260 -19.83 10.36 4.28
C ARG A 260 -20.39 9.43 5.36
N SER A 261 -21.68 9.12 5.29
CA SER A 261 -22.33 8.16 6.16
C SER A 261 -21.77 6.76 5.96
N PHE A 262 -21.65 6.32 4.70
CA PHE A 262 -21.04 5.04 4.36
C PHE A 262 -19.58 4.95 4.83
N ALA A 263 -18.78 6.00 4.63
CA ALA A 263 -17.41 6.04 5.13
C ALA A 263 -17.35 5.77 6.64
N ASN A 264 -18.21 6.43 7.43
CA ASN A 264 -18.27 6.23 8.87
C ASN A 264 -18.70 4.80 9.26
N ASP A 265 -19.70 4.24 8.56
CA ASP A 265 -20.15 2.86 8.79
C ASP A 265 -19.03 1.85 8.54
N MET A 266 -18.25 2.04 7.48
CA MET A 266 -17.12 1.18 7.16
C MET A 266 -15.94 1.35 8.13
N ILE A 267 -15.58 2.60 8.46
CA ILE A 267 -14.52 2.90 9.43
C ILE A 267 -14.87 2.28 10.78
N SER A 268 -16.10 2.47 11.27
CA SER A 268 -16.53 1.91 12.56
C SER A 268 -16.44 0.39 12.57
N MET A 269 -17.00 -0.27 11.57
CA MET A 269 -16.97 -1.74 11.46
C MET A 269 -15.54 -2.29 11.46
N ILE A 270 -14.65 -1.69 10.68
CA ILE A 270 -13.25 -2.13 10.59
C ILE A 270 -12.52 -1.92 11.92
N GLN A 271 -12.69 -0.75 12.55
CA GLN A 271 -12.06 -0.45 13.84
C GLN A 271 -12.61 -1.34 14.96
N GLU A 272 -13.91 -1.61 14.99
CA GLU A 272 -14.54 -2.56 15.93
C GLU A 272 -14.00 -3.99 15.76
N SER A 273 -13.58 -4.35 14.56
CA SER A 273 -12.90 -5.63 14.29
C SER A 273 -11.42 -5.66 14.74
N GLY A 274 -10.93 -4.56 15.34
CA GLY A 274 -9.56 -4.42 15.84
C GLY A 274 -8.50 -4.12 14.76
N ARG A 275 -8.89 -3.55 13.61
CA ARG A 275 -7.98 -3.18 12.51
C ARG A 275 -7.92 -1.67 12.32
N THR A 276 -6.87 -1.21 11.65
CA THR A 276 -6.71 0.19 11.23
C THR A 276 -7.24 0.36 9.81
N VAL A 277 -7.79 1.54 9.53
CA VAL A 277 -8.38 1.87 8.23
C VAL A 277 -7.45 2.75 7.42
N ARG A 278 -7.30 2.43 6.13
CA ARG A 278 -6.83 3.34 5.09
C ARG A 278 -7.94 3.56 4.07
N MET A 279 -8.01 4.75 3.50
CA MET A 279 -8.96 5.09 2.45
C MET A 279 -8.34 6.08 1.47
N TRP A 280 -8.84 6.10 0.23
CA TRP A 280 -8.53 7.17 -0.72
C TRP A 280 -9.21 8.48 -0.33
N GLY A 281 -8.53 9.57 -0.63
CA GLY A 281 -9.05 10.90 -0.35
C GLY A 281 -10.06 11.36 -1.41
N SER A 282 -11.29 11.71 -0.97
CA SER A 282 -12.37 12.21 -1.84
C SER A 282 -13.25 13.27 -1.19
N LEU A 283 -12.96 13.67 0.05
CA LEU A 283 -13.86 14.50 0.86
C LEU A 283 -13.99 15.94 0.38
N SER A 284 -13.02 16.48 -0.36
CA SER A 284 -13.10 17.84 -0.92
C SER A 284 -14.08 17.88 -2.10
N ARG A 285 -14.18 16.79 -2.86
CA ARG A 285 -15.10 16.69 -4.00
C ARG A 285 -16.51 16.26 -3.61
N LEU A 286 -16.65 15.57 -2.49
CA LEU A 286 -17.92 15.04 -1.98
C LEU A 286 -18.38 15.84 -0.75
N PRO A 287 -19.00 17.01 -0.95
CA PRO A 287 -19.42 17.87 0.14
C PRO A 287 -20.58 17.23 0.93
N GLY A 288 -20.61 17.49 2.22
CA GLY A 288 -21.65 17.03 3.13
C GLY A 288 -21.49 17.67 4.50
N ARG A 289 -22.47 17.48 5.38
CA ARG A 289 -22.46 18.00 6.75
C ARG A 289 -21.94 16.98 7.76
N THR A 290 -22.08 15.69 7.42
CA THR A 290 -21.57 14.60 8.25
C THR A 290 -20.05 14.63 8.24
N GLN A 291 -19.47 14.78 9.43
CA GLN A 291 -18.00 14.66 9.60
C GLN A 291 -17.59 13.22 9.50
N VAL A 292 -16.58 12.94 8.70
CA VAL A 292 -15.97 11.60 8.59
C VAL A 292 -14.96 11.43 9.73
N ALA A 293 -14.99 10.27 10.37
CA ALA A 293 -14.07 9.92 11.45
C ALA A 293 -12.63 9.88 10.94
N SER A 294 -11.72 10.58 11.64
CA SER A 294 -10.30 10.68 11.25
C SER A 294 -9.35 9.99 12.26
N GLU A 295 -9.85 9.64 13.44
CA GLU A 295 -9.04 8.99 14.46
C GLU A 295 -8.62 7.58 14.02
N ASN A 296 -7.32 7.33 14.00
CA ASN A 296 -6.73 6.08 13.50
C ASN A 296 -7.13 5.74 12.05
N VAL A 297 -7.40 6.76 11.23
CA VAL A 297 -7.66 6.63 9.80
C VAL A 297 -6.52 7.23 9.00
N GLN A 298 -5.98 6.46 8.09
CA GLN A 298 -5.00 6.90 7.11
C GLN A 298 -5.72 7.31 5.83
N MET A 299 -5.46 8.53 5.35
CA MET A 299 -5.99 9.02 4.08
C MET A 299 -4.87 9.08 3.06
N GLN A 300 -5.01 8.30 2.00
CA GLN A 300 -4.10 8.25 0.87
C GLN A 300 -4.58 9.25 -0.19
N ILE A 301 -3.82 10.31 -0.41
CA ILE A 301 -4.20 11.39 -1.33
C ILE A 301 -3.57 11.12 -2.69
N TRP A 302 -4.44 10.91 -3.68
CA TRP A 302 -4.06 10.63 -5.05
C TRP A 302 -4.28 11.81 -6.00
N ASN A 303 -5.18 12.73 -5.62
CA ASN A 303 -5.52 13.92 -6.40
C ASN A 303 -5.97 15.05 -5.47
N MET A 304 -5.40 16.25 -5.64
CA MET A 304 -5.65 17.40 -4.77
C MET A 304 -7.05 18.00 -4.95
N GLU A 305 -7.69 17.81 -6.12
CA GLU A 305 -9.08 18.24 -6.33
C GLU A 305 -10.09 17.33 -5.62
N TRP A 306 -9.74 16.04 -5.40
CA TRP A 306 -10.56 15.10 -4.66
C TRP A 306 -10.37 15.22 -3.16
N ALA A 307 -9.15 15.47 -2.72
CA ALA A 307 -8.84 15.71 -1.31
C ALA A 307 -7.70 16.73 -1.17
N ASP A 308 -8.01 17.89 -0.64
CA ASP A 308 -7.04 18.91 -0.32
C ASP A 308 -6.15 18.45 0.86
N PRO A 309 -4.81 18.40 0.68
CA PRO A 309 -3.93 17.87 1.71
C PRO A 309 -3.96 18.65 3.04
N GLN A 310 -4.08 19.98 2.98
CA GLN A 310 -4.11 20.82 4.17
C GLN A 310 -5.42 20.66 4.95
N ASP A 311 -6.55 20.58 4.23
CA ASP A 311 -7.85 20.37 4.84
C ASP A 311 -7.90 18.99 5.52
N MET A 312 -7.49 17.93 4.82
CA MET A 312 -7.50 16.57 5.37
C MET A 312 -6.55 16.43 6.57
N TYR A 313 -5.38 17.05 6.49
CA TYR A 313 -4.47 17.13 7.63
C TYR A 313 -5.08 17.93 8.79
N GLY A 314 -5.78 19.04 8.50
CA GLY A 314 -6.51 19.85 9.49
C GLY A 314 -7.64 19.10 10.18
N GLU A 315 -8.36 18.25 9.46
CA GLU A 315 -9.44 17.40 9.97
C GLU A 315 -8.96 16.23 10.83
N GLY A 316 -7.65 15.98 10.89
CA GLY A 316 -7.07 15.00 11.82
C GLY A 316 -6.61 13.69 11.18
N PHE A 317 -6.78 13.49 9.88
CA PHE A 317 -6.31 12.29 9.20
C PHE A 317 -4.79 12.13 9.24
N THR A 318 -4.34 10.88 9.22
CA THR A 318 -2.94 10.56 8.93
C THR A 318 -2.77 10.49 7.40
N ILE A 319 -1.91 11.34 6.86
CA ILE A 319 -1.81 11.56 5.41
C ILE A 319 -0.71 10.71 4.79
N ILE A 320 -1.04 10.11 3.65
CA ILE A 320 -0.11 9.40 2.77
C ILE A 320 -0.17 10.04 1.39
N ASN A 321 0.99 10.33 0.81
CA ASN A 321 1.07 10.89 -0.53
C ASN A 321 1.12 9.76 -1.58
N SER A 322 0.17 9.78 -2.50
CA SER A 322 0.12 8.94 -3.70
C SER A 322 -0.30 9.76 -4.91
N LEU A 323 0.15 11.03 -4.96
CA LEU A 323 -0.35 11.97 -5.94
C LEU A 323 -0.10 11.47 -7.37
N ASN A 324 -1.15 11.41 -8.18
CA ASN A 324 -1.13 10.83 -9.52
C ASN A 324 -0.11 11.48 -10.46
N SER A 325 0.08 12.79 -10.34
CA SER A 325 1.07 13.55 -11.11
C SER A 325 2.52 13.14 -10.88
N SER A 326 2.82 12.44 -9.79
CA SER A 326 4.19 12.12 -9.37
C SER A 326 4.43 10.65 -9.06
N LEU A 327 3.39 9.90 -8.68
CA LEU A 327 3.52 8.56 -8.10
C LEU A 327 2.67 7.48 -8.79
N TYR A 328 2.00 7.80 -9.91
CA TYR A 328 1.22 6.81 -10.66
C TYR A 328 1.99 6.26 -11.84
N ILE A 329 1.88 4.94 -12.01
CA ILE A 329 2.32 4.19 -13.19
C ILE A 329 1.07 3.56 -13.79
N ILE A 330 0.80 3.85 -15.07
CA ILE A 330 -0.31 3.29 -15.83
C ILE A 330 0.28 2.72 -17.13
N PRO A 331 0.62 1.42 -17.17
CA PRO A 331 1.23 0.80 -18.35
C PRO A 331 0.39 1.01 -19.61
N GLY A 332 1.00 1.56 -20.66
CA GLY A 332 0.31 1.91 -21.91
C GLY A 332 -0.55 3.16 -21.84
N GLY A 333 -0.61 3.85 -20.68
CA GLY A 333 -1.30 5.11 -20.46
C GLY A 333 -0.37 6.33 -20.46
N GLY A 334 -0.91 7.49 -20.06
CA GLY A 334 -0.16 8.74 -19.99
C GLY A 334 0.93 8.80 -18.91
N TYR A 335 0.92 7.85 -17.98
CA TYR A 335 1.84 7.72 -16.85
C TYR A 335 2.60 6.38 -16.92
N ASP A 336 3.06 5.97 -18.11
CA ASP A 336 3.69 4.64 -18.28
C ASP A 336 4.90 4.41 -17.36
N ARG A 337 5.60 5.48 -16.98
CA ARG A 337 6.76 5.46 -16.04
C ARG A 337 6.78 6.73 -15.20
N LEU A 338 7.38 6.66 -14.01
CA LEU A 338 7.60 7.83 -13.17
C LEU A 338 8.72 8.73 -13.73
N ASP A 339 8.62 10.03 -13.49
CA ASP A 339 9.71 10.98 -13.79
C ASP A 339 10.81 10.86 -12.72
N LEU A 340 11.86 10.11 -13.04
CA LEU A 340 12.97 9.84 -12.12
C LEU A 340 13.78 11.11 -11.80
N GLU A 341 13.84 12.11 -12.69
CA GLU A 341 14.55 13.37 -12.43
C GLU A 341 13.75 14.22 -11.42
N ALA A 342 12.44 14.25 -11.55
CA ALA A 342 11.58 14.90 -10.57
C ALA A 342 11.65 14.24 -9.20
N LEU A 343 11.68 12.89 -9.14
CA LEU A 343 11.77 12.14 -7.89
C LEU A 343 13.07 12.37 -7.11
N LYS A 344 14.16 12.73 -7.74
CA LYS A 344 15.44 13.06 -7.04
C LYS A 344 15.31 14.21 -6.06
N GLN A 345 14.40 15.12 -6.29
CA GLN A 345 14.18 16.32 -5.47
C GLN A 345 12.82 16.30 -4.74
N TRP A 346 12.03 15.26 -4.98
CA TRP A 346 10.71 15.10 -4.39
C TRP A 346 10.80 14.69 -2.92
N GLU A 347 9.88 15.17 -2.11
CA GLU A 347 9.74 14.78 -0.70
C GLU A 347 8.30 14.35 -0.44
N PRO A 348 8.06 13.34 0.43
CA PRO A 348 6.73 12.80 0.69
C PRO A 348 5.70 13.83 1.16
N ASN A 349 6.11 14.86 1.85
CA ASN A 349 5.23 15.92 2.34
C ASN A 349 4.93 17.03 1.33
N LEU A 350 5.47 16.94 0.10
CA LEU A 350 5.19 17.86 -0.99
C LEU A 350 4.08 17.29 -1.88
N PHE A 351 2.98 18.01 -1.98
CA PHE A 351 1.89 17.76 -2.92
C PHE A 351 1.92 18.80 -4.00
N ALA A 352 2.19 18.42 -5.24
CA ALA A 352 2.30 19.35 -6.36
C ALA A 352 1.61 18.79 -7.62
N ALA A 353 0.68 19.57 -8.18
CA ALA A 353 -0.03 19.27 -9.40
C ALA A 353 -0.20 20.53 -10.25
N GLY A 354 0.38 20.57 -11.45
CA GLY A 354 0.37 21.74 -12.32
C GLY A 354 1.03 22.95 -11.66
N THR A 355 0.25 24.01 -11.41
CA THR A 355 0.72 25.23 -10.74
C THR A 355 0.42 25.26 -9.24
N GLN A 356 -0.33 24.31 -8.74
CA GLN A 356 -0.66 24.18 -7.32
C GLN A 356 0.42 23.34 -6.63
N ALA A 357 0.92 23.85 -5.50
CA ALA A 357 1.85 23.10 -4.64
C ALA A 357 1.57 23.40 -3.18
N GLU A 358 1.48 22.33 -2.38
CA GLU A 358 1.24 22.41 -0.94
C GLU A 358 2.25 21.54 -0.20
N MET A 359 2.61 21.97 0.99
CA MET A 359 3.57 21.26 1.82
C MET A 359 3.01 21.06 3.22
N LEU A 360 2.89 19.80 3.62
CA LEU A 360 2.51 19.44 4.99
C LEU A 360 3.74 19.49 5.92
N PRO A 361 3.53 19.61 7.24
CA PRO A 361 4.61 19.55 8.21
C PRO A 361 5.36 18.22 8.14
N ALA A 362 6.62 18.25 7.70
CA ALA A 362 7.48 17.07 7.67
C ALA A 362 7.66 16.50 9.08
N TYR A 363 7.75 15.18 9.18
CA TYR A 363 8.02 14.48 10.46
C TYR A 363 7.00 14.72 11.58
N SER A 364 5.80 15.14 11.24
CA SER A 364 4.74 15.44 12.22
C SER A 364 4.09 14.22 12.86
N GLY A 365 4.44 13.01 12.43
CA GLY A 365 3.76 11.75 12.82
C GLY A 365 2.46 11.50 12.05
N ARG A 366 1.71 12.56 11.66
CA ARG A 366 0.52 12.44 10.81
C ARG A 366 0.77 12.61 9.31
N MET A 367 1.93 13.12 8.91
CA MET A 367 2.45 12.94 7.54
C MET A 367 3.24 11.64 7.52
N ALA A 368 2.58 10.53 7.22
CA ALA A 368 3.14 9.19 7.41
C ALA A 368 4.17 8.80 6.34
N GLY A 369 4.03 9.31 5.12
CA GLY A 369 4.95 8.98 4.04
C GLY A 369 4.27 8.93 2.68
N ALA A 370 4.74 8.02 1.82
CA ALA A 370 4.23 7.91 0.48
C ALA A 370 4.15 6.47 -0.03
N VAL A 371 3.27 6.30 -1.01
CA VAL A 371 3.04 5.03 -1.71
C VAL A 371 2.94 5.33 -3.21
N TYR A 372 3.81 4.77 -4.04
CA TYR A 372 3.62 4.85 -5.48
C TYR A 372 2.75 3.69 -5.97
N CYS A 373 1.98 3.91 -7.03
CA CYS A 373 0.91 3.02 -7.45
C CYS A 373 1.09 2.59 -8.90
N LEU A 374 0.79 1.31 -9.17
CA LEU A 374 0.70 0.78 -10.54
C LEU A 374 -0.74 0.33 -10.80
N TRP A 375 -1.36 0.96 -11.78
CA TRP A 375 -2.73 0.73 -12.19
C TRP A 375 -2.80 0.07 -13.57
N ASN A 376 -3.63 -0.94 -13.71
CA ASN A 376 -3.84 -1.67 -14.96
C ASN A 376 -5.05 -1.14 -15.75
N ASP A 377 -5.21 0.20 -15.81
CA ASP A 377 -6.36 0.89 -16.43
C ASP A 377 -6.57 0.54 -17.91
N THR A 378 -5.48 0.25 -18.64
CA THR A 378 -5.51 0.04 -20.07
C THR A 378 -5.67 -1.44 -20.44
N ILE A 379 -6.73 -2.07 -19.95
CA ILE A 379 -7.01 -3.52 -20.14
C ILE A 379 -6.96 -3.91 -21.62
N GLY A 380 -7.54 -3.09 -22.50
CA GLY A 380 -7.56 -3.35 -23.95
C GLY A 380 -6.17 -3.34 -24.61
N SER A 381 -5.15 -2.76 -23.99
CA SER A 381 -3.77 -2.80 -24.48
C SER A 381 -2.99 -4.00 -23.93
N LEU A 382 -3.59 -4.81 -23.07
CA LEU A 382 -2.95 -5.99 -22.47
C LEU A 382 -2.67 -7.10 -23.48
N ASP A 383 -3.39 -7.15 -24.60
CA ASP A 383 -3.07 -8.01 -25.72
C ASP A 383 -1.71 -7.69 -26.36
N THR A 384 -1.16 -6.52 -26.07
CA THR A 384 0.10 -6.01 -26.62
C THR A 384 1.25 -5.98 -25.63
N GLY A 385 1.05 -6.50 -24.38
CA GLY A 385 2.25 -6.84 -23.66
C GLY A 385 2.51 -6.27 -22.29
N VAL A 386 1.52 -5.96 -21.45
CA VAL A 386 1.84 -5.84 -20.02
C VAL A 386 1.84 -7.24 -19.40
N THR A 387 2.99 -7.88 -19.45
CA THR A 387 3.27 -9.14 -18.73
C THR A 387 3.60 -8.83 -17.26
N GLU A 388 3.60 -9.83 -16.41
CA GLU A 388 4.10 -9.67 -15.02
C GLU A 388 5.55 -9.16 -15.01
N GLU A 389 6.34 -9.55 -16.00
CA GLU A 389 7.70 -9.06 -16.21
C GLU A 389 7.73 -7.55 -16.51
N GLY A 390 6.81 -7.07 -17.35
CA GLY A 390 6.64 -5.64 -17.63
C GLY A 390 6.13 -4.84 -16.43
N ILE A 391 5.33 -5.45 -15.55
CA ILE A 391 4.93 -4.88 -14.26
C ILE A 391 6.14 -4.76 -13.34
N LEU A 392 6.93 -5.83 -13.20
CA LEU A 392 8.14 -5.84 -12.37
C LEU A 392 9.18 -4.82 -12.86
N GLU A 393 9.37 -4.68 -14.15
CA GLU A 393 10.28 -3.67 -14.72
C GLU A 393 9.89 -2.24 -14.27
N ARG A 394 8.61 -1.89 -14.38
CA ARG A 394 8.09 -0.57 -13.98
C ARG A 394 8.12 -0.35 -12.48
N PHE A 395 7.88 -1.41 -11.72
CA PHE A 395 8.01 -1.40 -10.27
C PHE A 395 9.46 -1.16 -9.82
N LEU A 396 10.44 -1.82 -10.45
CA LEU A 396 11.86 -1.77 -10.08
C LEU A 396 12.52 -0.43 -10.42
N GLU A 397 12.13 0.19 -11.53
CA GLU A 397 12.79 1.37 -12.07
C GLU A 397 12.87 2.55 -11.07
N PRO A 398 11.77 2.95 -10.39
CA PRO A 398 11.81 4.08 -9.45
C PRO A 398 12.32 3.73 -8.06
N LEU A 399 12.46 2.45 -7.70
CA LEU A 399 12.74 2.00 -6.33
C LEU A 399 13.92 2.70 -5.65
N PRO A 400 15.08 2.90 -6.29
CA PRO A 400 16.21 3.54 -5.62
C PRO A 400 15.92 4.99 -5.18
N LEU A 401 14.95 5.64 -5.81
CA LEU A 401 14.50 7.00 -5.50
C LEU A 401 13.23 6.99 -4.65
N ALA A 402 12.30 6.06 -4.95
CA ALA A 402 11.01 5.94 -4.29
C ALA A 402 11.09 5.30 -2.89
N ALA A 403 12.20 4.76 -2.48
CA ALA A 403 12.41 4.29 -1.11
C ALA A 403 12.31 5.42 -0.05
N PHE A 404 11.89 6.62 -0.43
CA PHE A 404 11.41 7.81 0.33
C PHE A 404 12.05 8.02 1.70
N GLY A 405 13.18 7.42 1.93
CA GLY A 405 13.88 7.49 3.17
C GLY A 405 15.33 7.78 2.86
N LYS A 406 15.67 9.05 2.69
CA LYS A 406 17.03 9.42 3.04
C LYS A 406 17.15 9.09 4.52
N ALA A 407 17.63 7.86 4.79
CA ALA A 407 17.97 7.43 6.13
C ALA A 407 18.89 8.48 6.74
N VAL A 408 18.67 8.79 8.00
CA VAL A 408 19.65 9.57 8.76
C VAL A 408 20.75 8.59 9.14
N VAL A 409 21.73 8.42 8.27
CA VAL A 409 22.90 7.61 8.56
C VAL A 409 23.91 8.48 9.31
N GLU A 410 24.02 8.28 10.61
CA GLU A 410 25.13 8.81 11.40
C GLU A 410 26.26 7.78 11.34
N PHE A 411 27.33 8.12 10.64
CA PHE A 411 28.52 7.29 10.57
C PHE A 411 29.60 7.89 11.47
N ASP A 412 29.98 7.15 12.53
CA ASP A 412 31.09 7.53 13.41
C ASP A 412 32.26 6.54 13.23
N CYS A 413 33.40 7.04 12.71
CA CYS A 413 34.62 6.29 12.54
C CYS A 413 35.48 6.25 13.83
N GLY A 414 34.85 6.05 14.99
CA GLY A 414 35.54 6.08 16.31
C GLY A 414 36.59 4.98 16.55
N TYR A 415 36.72 4.02 15.66
CA TYR A 415 37.77 3.00 15.70
C TYR A 415 38.81 3.30 14.63
N GLY A 416 40.05 3.46 15.02
CA GLY A 416 41.20 3.65 14.10
C GLY A 416 41.25 2.53 13.05
N SER A 417 41.85 2.81 11.90
CA SER A 417 41.89 2.09 10.63
C SER A 417 42.05 0.56 10.68
N GLY A 418 41.08 -0.16 11.23
CA GLY A 418 40.98 -1.61 11.13
C GLY A 418 39.89 -1.93 10.07
N LYS A 419 40.21 -2.81 9.13
CA LYS A 419 39.24 -3.38 8.18
C LYS A 419 38.74 -4.73 8.71
N LEU A 420 37.48 -5.08 8.43
CA LEU A 420 36.95 -6.45 8.58
C LEU A 420 37.63 -7.38 7.58
#